data_0422fdee418f634d9594a6ca75a0a3ff
#
_entry.id   0422fdee418f634d9594a6ca75a0a3ff
#
_cell.length_a   1.000
_cell.length_b   1.000
_cell.length_c   1.000
_cell.angle_alpha   90.00
_cell.angle_beta   90.00
_cell.angle_gamma   90.00
#
_symmetry.space_group_name_H-M   'P 1'
#
loop_
_entity.id
_entity.type
_entity.pdbx_description
1 polymer ?
#
loop_
_entity_poly.entity_id
_entity_poly.type
_entity_poly.pdbx_seq_one_letter_code
_entity_poly.pdbx_strand_id
1 'polypeptide(L)'
;MTSNTDKHNHPKTGANLLSPPIILDTYQTNIMYPNAVPETGAIVRISTNNMVITKGDDFTVLFEGKTTYTDTSTVSDTRSAIDFTLPKSLILENITDGGITKCTVLYRIKPLTGPDRDSDTTPFSIFRDLPSLPPPVIPSIADYKLNPHTIPEPGLEVRFPSTNYIRHARWRSYARNGELMNEEIFAIYNQSAVITTNTLKKTVPGGNVRVDYYGKNSDGELVPSLPIVLKVIKT
;
A
#
# COMPACT_ATOMS: atom_id res chain seq x y z
N MET A 1 -26.21 10.11 -39.66
CA MET A 1 -25.91 9.27 -38.47
C MET A 1 -24.71 9.92 -37.80
N THR A 2 -24.95 10.76 -36.81
CA THR A 2 -23.92 11.52 -36.09
C THR A 2 -23.59 10.75 -34.81
N SER A 3 -22.36 10.26 -34.71
CA SER A 3 -21.84 9.61 -33.52
C SER A 3 -21.54 10.68 -32.46
N ASN A 4 -22.28 10.62 -31.37
CA ASN A 4 -21.98 11.36 -30.16
C ASN A 4 -20.76 10.71 -29.49
N THR A 5 -19.60 11.33 -29.61
CA THR A 5 -18.43 11.03 -28.78
C THR A 5 -18.60 11.79 -27.46
N ASP A 6 -18.98 11.08 -26.40
CA ASP A 6 -18.94 11.57 -25.03
C ASP A 6 -17.50 11.97 -24.70
N LYS A 7 -17.26 13.28 -24.73
CA LYS A 7 -16.03 13.88 -24.21
C LYS A 7 -16.05 13.72 -22.68
N HIS A 8 -15.24 12.80 -22.17
CA HIS A 8 -14.92 12.77 -20.75
C HIS A 8 -14.37 14.14 -20.35
N ASN A 9 -15.16 14.86 -19.58
CA ASN A 9 -14.78 16.14 -18.99
C ASN A 9 -13.62 15.89 -18.03
N HIS A 10 -12.43 16.30 -18.41
CA HIS A 10 -11.32 16.44 -17.46
C HIS A 10 -11.72 17.40 -16.33
N PRO A 11 -11.35 17.09 -15.09
CA PRO A 11 -11.72 17.91 -13.94
C PRO A 11 -11.21 19.33 -14.11
N LYS A 12 -12.09 20.29 -13.83
CA LYS A 12 -11.78 21.72 -13.89
C LYS A 12 -10.72 22.06 -12.84
N THR A 13 -9.56 22.49 -13.28
CA THR A 13 -8.56 23.19 -12.46
C THR A 13 -9.20 24.41 -11.78
N GLY A 14 -9.33 24.40 -10.44
CA GLY A 14 -9.71 25.60 -9.70
C GLY A 14 -10.83 25.50 -8.64
N ALA A 15 -11.49 24.35 -8.47
CA ALA A 15 -12.37 24.12 -7.35
C ALA A 15 -11.57 23.54 -6.16
N ASN A 16 -11.99 23.79 -4.92
CA ASN A 16 -11.41 23.24 -3.70
C ASN A 16 -11.41 21.69 -3.76
N LEU A 17 -10.39 21.13 -4.43
CA LEU A 17 -10.21 19.69 -4.51
C LEU A 17 -9.83 19.16 -3.13
N LEU A 18 -10.33 17.97 -2.80
CA LEU A 18 -9.94 17.27 -1.60
C LEU A 18 -8.49 16.75 -1.73
N SER A 19 -7.84 16.52 -0.61
CA SER A 19 -6.47 15.92 -0.62
C SER A 19 -6.47 14.61 -1.40
N PRO A 20 -5.40 14.32 -2.17
CA PRO A 20 -5.32 13.09 -2.95
C PRO A 20 -5.28 11.85 -2.05
N PRO A 21 -5.73 10.68 -2.51
CA PRO A 21 -5.58 9.43 -1.79
C PRO A 21 -4.10 9.00 -1.70
N ILE A 22 -3.77 8.14 -0.75
CA ILE A 22 -2.44 7.56 -0.59
C ILE A 22 -2.49 6.10 -1.01
N ILE A 23 -1.54 5.66 -1.84
CA ILE A 23 -1.40 4.23 -2.19
C ILE A 23 -0.30 3.65 -1.31
N LEU A 24 -0.67 2.76 -0.38
CA LEU A 24 0.26 2.24 0.64
C LEU A 24 1.29 1.25 0.09
N ASP A 25 1.00 0.64 -1.06
CA ASP A 25 1.87 -0.35 -1.71
C ASP A 25 2.75 0.25 -2.81
N THR A 26 2.82 1.58 -2.88
CA THR A 26 3.82 2.29 -3.70
C THR A 26 5.06 2.62 -2.88
N TYR A 27 6.13 2.85 -3.61
CA TYR A 27 7.43 3.19 -3.08
C TYR A 27 7.71 4.70 -3.24
N GLN A 28 8.77 5.22 -2.63
CA GLN A 28 9.10 6.64 -2.49
C GLN A 28 8.95 7.51 -3.75
N THR A 29 8.89 6.89 -4.93
CA THR A 29 8.73 7.56 -6.23
C THR A 29 7.36 7.31 -6.84
N ASN A 30 6.37 6.91 -6.06
CA ASN A 30 5.07 6.47 -6.56
C ASN A 30 5.17 5.33 -7.59
N ILE A 31 6.09 4.39 -7.35
CA ILE A 31 6.27 3.20 -8.17
C ILE A 31 5.64 2.01 -7.47
N MET A 32 4.85 1.24 -8.20
CA MET A 32 4.26 -0.02 -7.76
C MET A 32 4.91 -1.19 -8.52
N TYR A 33 5.36 -2.17 -7.76
CA TYR A 33 5.89 -3.41 -8.29
C TYR A 33 4.88 -4.53 -8.03
N PRO A 34 4.30 -5.17 -9.05
CA PRO A 34 3.25 -6.19 -8.89
C PRO A 34 3.65 -7.33 -7.94
N ASN A 35 4.91 -7.76 -7.99
CA ASN A 35 5.43 -8.80 -7.09
C ASN A 35 5.47 -8.39 -5.63
N ALA A 36 5.52 -7.08 -5.36
CA ALA A 36 5.51 -6.55 -4.01
C ALA A 36 4.09 -6.29 -3.48
N VAL A 37 3.07 -6.39 -4.32
CA VAL A 37 1.66 -6.23 -3.91
C VAL A 37 1.16 -7.55 -3.31
N PRO A 38 0.48 -7.52 -2.14
CA PRO A 38 -0.15 -8.69 -1.56
C PRO A 38 -1.16 -9.35 -2.51
N GLU A 39 -1.45 -10.64 -2.32
CA GLU A 39 -2.49 -11.34 -3.09
C GLU A 39 -3.88 -10.71 -2.89
N THR A 40 -4.10 -10.07 -1.75
CA THR A 40 -5.33 -9.31 -1.47
C THR A 40 -5.45 -8.02 -2.29
N GLY A 41 -4.34 -7.53 -2.89
CA GLY A 41 -4.30 -6.30 -3.66
C GLY A 41 -3.58 -5.16 -2.94
N ALA A 42 -3.51 -4.00 -3.60
CA ALA A 42 -2.90 -2.78 -3.08
C ALA A 42 -3.94 -1.90 -2.38
N ILE A 43 -3.56 -1.29 -1.27
CA ILE A 43 -4.45 -0.45 -0.47
C ILE A 43 -4.37 1.01 -0.93
N VAL A 44 -5.53 1.58 -1.26
CA VAL A 44 -5.74 3.01 -1.47
C VAL A 44 -6.38 3.57 -0.22
N ARG A 45 -5.69 4.44 0.49
CA ARG A 45 -6.16 5.07 1.73
C ARG A 45 -6.60 6.50 1.49
N ILE A 46 -7.81 6.80 1.93
CA ILE A 46 -8.37 8.15 1.96
C ILE A 46 -8.34 8.62 3.42
N SER A 47 -7.53 9.63 3.72
CA SER A 47 -7.57 10.28 5.03
C SER A 47 -8.83 11.13 5.14
N THR A 48 -9.62 10.89 6.17
CA THR A 48 -10.84 11.65 6.44
C THR A 48 -10.61 12.75 7.48
N ASN A 49 -9.38 12.89 7.96
CA ASN A 49 -8.99 13.98 8.83
C ASN A 49 -9.26 15.32 8.12
N ASN A 50 -9.90 16.24 8.80
CA ASN A 50 -10.33 17.55 8.26
C ASN A 50 -11.41 17.50 7.17
N MET A 51 -12.13 16.37 7.04
CA MET A 51 -13.29 16.27 6.17
C MET A 51 -14.59 16.27 6.99
N VAL A 52 -15.59 16.98 6.48
CA VAL A 52 -16.96 16.79 6.95
C VAL A 52 -17.54 15.61 6.19
N ILE A 53 -17.69 14.49 6.89
CA ILE A 53 -18.30 13.26 6.37
C ILE A 53 -19.43 12.85 7.29
N THR A 54 -20.46 12.27 6.71
CA THR A 54 -21.66 11.81 7.42
C THR A 54 -21.89 10.33 7.14
N LYS A 55 -22.42 9.62 8.12
CA LYS A 55 -22.89 8.25 7.89
C LYS A 55 -23.89 8.22 6.74
N GLY A 56 -23.64 7.37 5.75
CA GLY A 56 -24.42 7.26 4.53
C GLY A 56 -23.83 8.00 3.32
N ASP A 57 -22.78 8.79 3.49
CA ASP A 57 -22.03 9.33 2.34
C ASP A 57 -21.35 8.20 1.58
N ASP A 58 -21.35 8.26 0.24
CA ASP A 58 -20.64 7.29 -0.61
C ASP A 58 -19.27 7.82 -1.01
N PHE A 59 -18.27 6.97 -0.89
CA PHE A 59 -16.92 7.18 -1.40
C PHE A 59 -16.68 6.24 -2.56
N THR A 60 -16.29 6.78 -3.71
CA THR A 60 -15.94 6.01 -4.90
C THR A 60 -14.50 6.28 -5.25
N VAL A 61 -13.67 5.24 -5.29
CA VAL A 61 -12.31 5.29 -5.83
C VAL A 61 -12.38 5.05 -7.33
N LEU A 62 -11.65 5.87 -8.08
CA LEU A 62 -11.49 5.75 -9.52
C LEU A 62 -10.02 5.54 -9.82
N PHE A 63 -9.72 4.41 -10.46
CA PHE A 63 -8.39 4.08 -10.97
C PHE A 63 -8.38 4.19 -12.49
N GLU A 64 -7.35 4.82 -13.02
CA GLU A 64 -7.10 4.94 -14.45
C GLU A 64 -5.69 4.48 -14.79
N GLY A 65 -5.58 3.58 -15.75
CA GLY A 65 -4.34 3.07 -16.30
C GLY A 65 -4.60 2.57 -17.73
N LYS A 66 -4.00 1.45 -18.11
CA LYS A 66 -4.35 0.74 -19.35
C LYS A 66 -5.81 0.25 -19.29
N THR A 67 -6.26 -0.16 -18.12
CA THR A 67 -7.66 -0.45 -17.80
C THR A 67 -8.16 0.51 -16.72
N THR A 68 -9.47 0.67 -16.61
CA THR A 68 -10.10 1.50 -15.57
C THR A 68 -10.77 0.61 -14.54
N TYR A 69 -10.86 1.11 -13.30
CA TYR A 69 -11.54 0.40 -12.21
C TYR A 69 -12.20 1.40 -11.27
N THR A 70 -13.36 1.03 -10.77
CA THR A 70 -14.09 1.80 -9.76
C THR A 70 -14.57 0.88 -8.64
N ASP A 71 -14.49 1.37 -7.42
CA ASP A 71 -15.04 0.71 -6.24
C ASP A 71 -15.72 1.74 -5.34
N THR A 72 -16.84 1.38 -4.72
CA THR A 72 -17.64 2.29 -3.91
C THR A 72 -17.92 1.69 -2.54
N SER A 73 -17.75 2.49 -1.51
CA SER A 73 -18.07 2.14 -0.13
C SER A 73 -18.91 3.24 0.52
N THR A 74 -19.98 2.83 1.20
CA THR A 74 -20.82 3.75 1.98
C THR A 74 -20.29 3.85 3.40
N VAL A 75 -20.19 5.06 3.92
CA VAL A 75 -19.72 5.32 5.28
C VAL A 75 -20.71 4.76 6.30
N SER A 76 -20.28 3.77 7.08
CA SER A 76 -21.05 3.21 8.20
C SER A 76 -20.78 3.95 9.51
N ASP A 77 -19.52 4.39 9.71
CA ASP A 77 -19.04 5.10 10.89
C ASP A 77 -18.05 6.19 10.49
N THR A 78 -17.92 7.22 11.32
CA THR A 78 -16.87 8.24 11.16
C THR A 78 -15.52 7.66 11.56
N ARG A 79 -14.61 7.48 10.61
CA ARG A 79 -13.25 6.97 10.81
C ARG A 79 -12.22 8.00 10.38
N SER A 80 -11.00 7.87 10.88
CA SER A 80 -9.87 8.72 10.46
C SER A 80 -9.37 8.40 9.05
N ALA A 81 -9.74 7.24 8.51
CA ALA A 81 -9.39 6.83 7.15
C ALA A 81 -10.40 5.79 6.60
N ILE A 82 -10.54 5.77 5.28
CA ILE A 82 -11.28 4.76 4.52
C ILE A 82 -10.29 4.09 3.58
N ASP A 83 -10.24 2.76 3.62
CA ASP A 83 -9.35 1.95 2.79
C ASP A 83 -10.15 1.23 1.69
N PHE A 84 -9.65 1.32 0.47
CA PHE A 84 -10.10 0.56 -0.69
C PHE A 84 -8.98 -0.38 -1.14
N THR A 85 -9.35 -1.44 -1.82
CA THR A 85 -8.38 -2.41 -2.33
C THR A 85 -8.41 -2.43 -3.85
N LEU A 86 -7.29 -2.07 -4.49
CA LEU A 86 -7.09 -2.34 -5.92
C LEU A 86 -6.71 -3.82 -6.06
N PRO A 87 -7.53 -4.64 -6.74
CA PRO A 87 -7.24 -6.07 -6.89
C PRO A 87 -5.87 -6.31 -7.54
N LYS A 88 -5.16 -7.34 -7.11
CA LYS A 88 -3.86 -7.70 -7.72
C LYS A 88 -4.00 -8.01 -9.20
N SER A 89 -5.09 -8.64 -9.63
CA SER A 89 -5.40 -8.88 -11.05
C SER A 89 -5.44 -7.60 -11.87
N LEU A 90 -6.08 -6.53 -11.35
CA LEU A 90 -6.10 -5.22 -11.99
C LEU A 90 -4.68 -4.66 -12.18
N ILE A 91 -3.82 -4.81 -11.18
CA ILE A 91 -2.43 -4.34 -11.24
C ILE A 91 -1.66 -5.12 -12.31
N LEU A 92 -1.85 -6.44 -12.38
CA LEU A 92 -1.22 -7.30 -13.39
C LEU A 92 -1.71 -6.98 -14.82
N GLU A 93 -3.00 -6.69 -15.01
CA GLU A 93 -3.58 -6.29 -16.30
C GLU A 93 -3.01 -4.95 -16.82
N ASN A 94 -2.54 -4.11 -15.91
CA ASN A 94 -1.94 -2.83 -16.23
C ASN A 94 -0.43 -2.90 -16.54
N ILE A 95 0.17 -4.08 -16.52
CA ILE A 95 1.54 -4.26 -17.01
C ILE A 95 1.56 -4.17 -18.53
N THR A 96 2.50 -3.38 -19.07
CA THR A 96 2.73 -3.26 -20.50
C THR A 96 4.07 -3.87 -20.89
N ASP A 97 4.21 -4.29 -22.15
CA ASP A 97 5.47 -4.82 -22.68
C ASP A 97 6.60 -3.79 -22.68
N GLY A 98 6.27 -2.51 -22.63
CA GLY A 98 7.23 -1.41 -22.48
C GLY A 98 7.75 -1.21 -21.06
N GLY A 99 7.33 -2.04 -20.10
CA GLY A 99 7.87 -2.09 -18.75
C GLY A 99 7.30 -1.09 -17.76
N ILE A 100 6.67 0.01 -18.21
CA ILE A 100 6.14 1.06 -17.34
C ILE A 100 4.74 1.48 -17.79
N THR A 101 3.77 1.41 -16.90
CA THR A 101 2.43 1.96 -17.11
C THR A 101 2.18 3.10 -16.14
N LYS A 102 1.86 4.28 -16.66
CA LYS A 102 1.43 5.41 -15.84
C LYS A 102 -0.03 5.23 -15.46
N CYS A 103 -0.32 5.38 -14.18
CA CYS A 103 -1.64 5.25 -13.60
C CYS A 103 -1.97 6.44 -12.71
N THR A 104 -3.25 6.66 -12.50
CA THR A 104 -3.75 7.63 -11.53
C THR A 104 -4.84 7.04 -10.67
N VAL A 105 -4.95 7.53 -9.45
CA VAL A 105 -6.07 7.24 -8.55
C VAL A 105 -6.59 8.56 -8.00
N LEU A 106 -7.90 8.70 -8.00
CA LEU A 106 -8.61 9.75 -7.30
C LEU A 106 -9.81 9.14 -6.56
N TYR A 107 -10.47 9.91 -5.72
CA TYR A 107 -11.76 9.52 -5.17
C TYR A 107 -12.78 10.62 -5.31
N ARG A 108 -14.05 10.22 -5.31
CA ARG A 108 -15.22 11.08 -5.30
C ARG A 108 -16.04 10.80 -4.05
N ILE A 109 -16.51 11.85 -3.41
CA ILE A 109 -17.49 11.78 -2.32
C ILE A 109 -18.83 12.24 -2.88
N LYS A 110 -19.83 11.38 -2.76
CA LYS A 110 -21.23 11.71 -2.98
C LYS A 110 -21.91 11.83 -1.61
N PRO A 111 -22.06 13.05 -1.06
CA PRO A 111 -22.68 13.22 0.23
C PRO A 111 -24.18 12.99 0.14
N LEU A 112 -24.82 12.64 1.26
CA LEU A 112 -26.28 12.54 1.33
C LEU A 112 -26.97 13.87 0.98
N THR A 113 -26.30 14.99 1.28
CA THR A 113 -26.80 16.34 1.00
C THR A 113 -25.68 17.21 0.46
N GLY A 114 -25.93 17.91 -0.65
CA GLY A 114 -24.97 18.80 -1.27
C GLY A 114 -24.35 18.22 -2.55
N PRO A 115 -23.42 18.94 -3.16
CA PRO A 115 -22.77 18.53 -4.42
C PRO A 115 -21.70 17.48 -4.20
N ASP A 116 -21.46 16.67 -5.23
CA ASP A 116 -20.32 15.77 -5.31
C ASP A 116 -19.00 16.53 -5.18
N ARG A 117 -18.02 15.90 -4.53
CA ARG A 117 -16.67 16.46 -4.31
C ARG A 117 -15.62 15.49 -4.80
N ASP A 118 -14.74 15.96 -5.66
CA ASP A 118 -13.62 15.18 -6.16
C ASP A 118 -12.34 15.50 -5.38
N SER A 119 -11.45 14.49 -5.24
CA SER A 119 -10.11 14.71 -4.75
C SER A 119 -9.18 15.13 -5.87
N ASP A 120 -8.01 15.64 -5.50
CA ASP A 120 -6.87 15.65 -6.40
C ASP A 120 -6.42 14.23 -6.72
N THR A 121 -5.62 14.06 -7.77
CA THR A 121 -5.15 12.76 -8.24
C THR A 121 -3.83 12.38 -7.61
N THR A 122 -3.67 11.09 -7.30
CA THR A 122 -2.36 10.49 -6.99
C THR A 122 -1.81 9.79 -8.23
N PRO A 123 -0.79 10.36 -8.90
CA PRO A 123 -0.12 9.69 -10.00
C PRO A 123 0.84 8.63 -9.46
N PHE A 124 0.92 7.49 -10.14
CA PHE A 124 1.90 6.45 -9.88
C PHE A 124 2.22 5.65 -11.14
N SER A 125 3.23 4.80 -11.07
CA SER A 125 3.63 3.95 -12.19
C SER A 125 3.69 2.50 -11.77
N ILE A 126 3.17 1.60 -12.59
CA ILE A 126 3.32 0.15 -12.44
C ILE A 126 4.49 -0.28 -13.30
N PHE A 127 5.49 -0.92 -12.69
CA PHE A 127 6.65 -1.46 -13.37
C PHE A 127 6.50 -2.96 -13.58
N ARG A 128 6.76 -3.42 -14.79
CA ARG A 128 6.94 -4.85 -15.06
C ARG A 128 8.13 -5.35 -14.26
N ASP A 129 8.06 -6.61 -13.86
CA ASP A 129 9.02 -7.33 -13.04
C ASP A 129 10.48 -6.90 -13.24
N LEU A 130 10.93 -5.98 -12.40
CA LEU A 130 12.35 -5.91 -12.09
C LEU A 130 12.68 -7.11 -11.19
N PRO A 131 13.85 -7.73 -11.33
CA PRO A 131 14.24 -8.80 -10.44
C PRO A 131 14.19 -8.28 -9.00
N SER A 132 13.24 -8.80 -8.25
CA SER A 132 13.08 -8.46 -6.84
C SER A 132 14.23 -9.05 -6.06
N LEU A 133 14.74 -8.30 -5.09
CA LEU A 133 15.73 -8.81 -4.16
C LEU A 133 15.12 -9.96 -3.33
N PRO A 134 15.93 -10.89 -2.85
CA PRO A 134 15.45 -11.98 -2.01
C PRO A 134 14.76 -11.43 -0.74
N PRO A 135 13.82 -12.17 -0.16
CA PRO A 135 13.13 -11.72 1.04
C PRO A 135 14.10 -11.58 2.23
N PRO A 136 13.77 -10.73 3.21
CA PRO A 136 14.50 -10.72 4.48
C PRO A 136 14.36 -12.07 5.20
N VAL A 137 15.28 -12.35 6.12
CA VAL A 137 15.27 -13.57 6.95
C VAL A 137 15.04 -13.17 8.41
N ILE A 138 14.18 -13.88 9.10
CA ILE A 138 13.94 -13.70 10.52
C ILE A 138 14.32 -15.01 11.25
N PRO A 139 15.55 -15.12 11.74
CA PRO A 139 16.09 -16.41 12.20
C PRO A 139 15.34 -17.04 13.37
N SER A 140 14.73 -16.20 14.23
CA SER A 140 14.01 -16.68 15.42
C SER A 140 12.55 -17.07 15.16
N ILE A 141 12.06 -16.91 13.92
CA ILE A 141 10.67 -17.23 13.58
C ILE A 141 10.62 -18.52 12.75
N ALA A 142 9.98 -19.55 13.31
CA ALA A 142 9.64 -20.76 12.57
C ALA A 142 8.24 -20.65 11.97
N ASP A 143 7.99 -21.35 10.85
CA ASP A 143 6.68 -21.48 10.21
C ASP A 143 5.95 -20.16 9.91
N TYR A 144 6.69 -19.05 9.80
CA TYR A 144 6.12 -17.72 9.55
C TYR A 144 5.05 -17.29 10.58
N LYS A 145 5.17 -17.77 11.82
CA LYS A 145 4.25 -17.45 12.93
C LYS A 145 4.94 -16.52 13.91
N LEU A 146 4.37 -15.34 14.12
CA LEU A 146 4.86 -14.35 15.06
C LEU A 146 3.98 -14.36 16.32
N ASN A 147 4.61 -14.63 17.48
CA ASN A 147 4.03 -14.31 18.79
C ASN A 147 4.76 -13.10 19.37
N PRO A 148 4.17 -11.89 19.33
CA PRO A 148 4.84 -10.68 19.78
C PRO A 148 5.21 -10.69 21.28
N HIS A 149 4.48 -11.48 22.08
CA HIS A 149 4.67 -11.53 23.53
C HIS A 149 5.82 -12.44 23.97
N THR A 150 6.30 -13.31 23.08
CA THR A 150 7.41 -14.22 23.39
C THR A 150 8.77 -13.71 22.93
N ILE A 151 8.80 -12.58 22.25
CA ILE A 151 10.05 -11.98 21.77
C ILE A 151 10.67 -11.16 22.91
N PRO A 152 11.89 -11.52 23.38
CA PRO A 152 12.56 -10.79 24.45
C PRO A 152 13.12 -9.45 23.97
N GLU A 153 13.48 -8.57 24.89
CA GLU A 153 14.27 -7.38 24.56
C GLU A 153 15.64 -7.78 23.99
N PRO A 154 16.18 -7.01 23.03
CA PRO A 154 15.68 -5.73 22.53
C PRO A 154 14.61 -5.83 21.44
N GLY A 155 14.19 -7.04 21.02
CA GLY A 155 13.18 -7.24 20.00
C GLY A 155 13.55 -8.33 18.98
N LEU A 156 12.95 -8.28 17.79
CA LEU A 156 13.07 -9.28 16.73
C LEU A 156 14.17 -8.88 15.75
N GLU A 157 15.21 -9.70 15.64
CA GLU A 157 16.25 -9.52 14.62
C GLU A 157 15.71 -9.89 13.22
N VAL A 158 15.90 -8.99 12.27
CA VAL A 158 15.66 -9.20 10.85
C VAL A 158 16.96 -9.08 10.11
N ARG A 159 17.36 -10.10 9.36
CA ARG A 159 18.57 -10.13 8.53
C ARG A 159 18.22 -9.95 7.08
N PHE A 160 19.06 -9.21 6.38
CA PHE A 160 18.92 -8.91 4.97
C PHE A 160 19.99 -9.63 4.19
N PRO A 161 19.64 -10.37 3.12
CA PRO A 161 20.63 -10.98 2.26
C PRO A 161 21.63 -9.95 1.75
N SER A 162 22.88 -10.39 1.56
CA SER A 162 23.95 -9.51 1.09
C SER A 162 23.57 -8.85 -0.23
N THR A 163 23.34 -7.57 -0.18
CA THR A 163 23.15 -6.70 -1.34
C THR A 163 24.15 -5.57 -1.23
N ASN A 164 24.62 -5.06 -2.35
CA ASN A 164 25.65 -4.02 -2.37
C ASN A 164 25.23 -2.70 -1.71
N TYR A 165 23.93 -2.50 -1.48
CA TYR A 165 23.41 -1.30 -0.83
C TYR A 165 21.97 -1.49 -0.38
N ILE A 166 21.75 -1.55 0.93
CA ILE A 166 20.42 -1.56 1.55
C ILE A 166 20.24 -0.24 2.30
N ARG A 167 19.14 0.45 2.08
CA ARG A 167 18.88 1.74 2.74
C ARG A 167 18.04 1.60 3.99
N HIS A 168 16.90 0.95 3.88
CA HIS A 168 15.97 0.80 4.99
C HIS A 168 15.04 -0.39 4.76
N ALA A 169 14.54 -0.92 5.85
CA ALA A 169 13.48 -1.92 5.86
C ALA A 169 12.17 -1.29 6.30
N ARG A 170 11.09 -1.92 5.90
CA ARG A 170 9.74 -1.52 6.22
C ARG A 170 9.02 -2.66 6.92
N TRP A 171 8.43 -2.35 8.05
CA TRP A 171 7.56 -3.22 8.82
C TRP A 171 6.13 -2.71 8.72
N ARG A 172 5.21 -3.53 8.27
CA ARG A 172 3.79 -3.19 8.16
C ARG A 172 2.95 -4.24 8.85
N SER A 173 2.12 -3.82 9.79
CA SER A 173 1.18 -4.67 10.51
C SER A 173 -0.23 -4.45 9.99
N TYR A 174 -0.92 -5.54 9.69
CA TYR A 174 -2.28 -5.54 9.16
C TYR A 174 -3.22 -6.25 10.12
N ALA A 175 -4.44 -5.74 10.26
CA ALA A 175 -5.53 -6.45 10.92
C ALA A 175 -5.98 -7.66 10.07
N ARG A 176 -6.82 -8.51 10.67
CA ARG A 176 -7.33 -9.72 9.99
C ARG A 176 -8.13 -9.42 8.71
N ASN A 177 -8.77 -8.26 8.65
CA ASN A 177 -9.53 -7.77 7.49
C ASN A 177 -8.64 -7.10 6.42
N GLY A 178 -7.29 -7.12 6.59
CA GLY A 178 -6.35 -6.50 5.68
C GLY A 178 -6.08 -5.01 5.94
N GLU A 179 -6.73 -4.39 6.93
CA GLU A 179 -6.50 -2.99 7.29
C GLU A 179 -5.08 -2.78 7.82
N LEU A 180 -4.37 -1.77 7.30
CA LEU A 180 -3.04 -1.41 7.80
C LEU A 180 -3.17 -0.70 9.16
N MET A 181 -2.61 -1.32 10.19
CA MET A 181 -2.67 -0.85 11.58
C MET A 181 -1.44 -0.05 11.98
N ASN A 182 -0.28 -0.43 11.48
CA ASN A 182 0.97 0.23 11.81
C ASN A 182 1.98 0.07 10.67
N GLU A 183 2.73 1.12 10.36
CA GLU A 183 3.87 1.10 9.46
C GLU A 183 5.06 1.79 10.12
N GLU A 184 6.22 1.14 10.10
CA GLU A 184 7.47 1.71 10.57
C GLU A 184 8.60 1.42 9.58
N ILE A 185 9.50 2.40 9.46
CA ILE A 185 10.69 2.31 8.62
C ILE A 185 11.91 2.23 9.52
N PHE A 186 12.76 1.24 9.30
CA PHE A 186 13.94 0.97 10.10
C PHE A 186 15.21 1.21 9.31
N ALA A 187 16.18 1.85 9.94
CA ALA A 187 17.55 1.87 9.42
C ALA A 187 18.16 0.47 9.52
N ILE A 188 18.95 0.11 8.53
CA ILE A 188 19.65 -1.17 8.47
C ILE A 188 21.14 -0.93 8.77
N TYR A 189 21.67 -1.67 9.73
CA TYR A 189 23.07 -1.65 10.11
C TYR A 189 23.66 -3.05 9.95
N ASN A 190 24.80 -3.16 9.25
CA ASN A 190 25.48 -4.45 9.05
C ASN A 190 24.54 -5.58 8.58
N GLN A 191 23.67 -5.27 7.61
CA GLN A 191 22.69 -6.21 7.03
C GLN A 191 21.66 -6.76 8.05
N SER A 192 21.45 -6.05 9.16
CA SER A 192 20.39 -6.39 10.11
C SER A 192 19.66 -5.17 10.63
N ALA A 193 18.46 -5.39 11.15
CA ALA A 193 17.70 -4.42 11.92
C ALA A 193 17.03 -5.15 13.08
N VAL A 194 16.76 -4.42 14.17
CA VAL A 194 16.00 -4.93 15.29
C VAL A 194 14.63 -4.24 15.32
N ILE A 195 13.58 -5.03 15.18
CA ILE A 195 12.20 -4.57 15.37
C ILE A 195 11.94 -4.59 16.87
N THR A 196 11.78 -3.42 17.45
CA THR A 196 11.67 -3.27 18.91
C THR A 196 10.42 -3.95 19.46
N THR A 197 10.46 -4.37 20.73
CA THR A 197 9.29 -4.93 21.39
C THR A 197 8.11 -3.95 21.42
N ASN A 198 8.38 -2.64 21.43
CA ASN A 198 7.33 -1.62 21.33
C ASN A 198 6.60 -1.68 19.97
N THR A 199 7.33 -1.86 18.87
CA THR A 199 6.74 -2.06 17.53
C THR A 199 5.96 -3.36 17.47
N LEU A 200 6.51 -4.43 18.02
CA LEU A 200 5.85 -5.75 18.06
C LEU A 200 4.52 -5.70 18.80
N LYS A 201 4.44 -4.97 19.91
CA LYS A 201 3.21 -4.79 20.69
C LYS A 201 2.08 -4.07 19.94
N LYS A 202 2.40 -3.35 18.86
CA LYS A 202 1.41 -2.70 18.01
C LYS A 202 0.82 -3.66 16.95
N THR A 203 1.29 -4.90 16.87
CA THR A 203 0.74 -5.89 15.95
C THR A 203 -0.60 -6.42 16.44
N VAL A 204 -1.48 -6.74 15.50
CA VAL A 204 -2.85 -7.17 15.82
C VAL A 204 -2.93 -8.69 15.87
N PRO A 205 -3.38 -9.29 16.99
CA PRO A 205 -3.56 -10.74 17.09
C PRO A 205 -4.49 -11.29 16.01
N GLY A 206 -4.03 -12.31 15.29
CA GLY A 206 -4.75 -12.91 14.16
C GLY A 206 -4.63 -12.15 12.85
N GLY A 207 -3.93 -11.02 12.83
CA GLY A 207 -3.54 -10.30 11.63
C GLY A 207 -2.25 -10.83 11.00
N ASN A 208 -1.65 -10.02 10.14
CA ASN A 208 -0.39 -10.34 9.45
C ASN A 208 0.60 -9.19 9.61
N VAL A 209 1.87 -9.54 9.55
CA VAL A 209 2.96 -8.58 9.41
C VAL A 209 3.68 -8.85 8.10
N ARG A 210 4.01 -7.79 7.40
CA ARG A 210 4.82 -7.83 6.19
C ARG A 210 6.11 -7.05 6.42
N VAL A 211 7.23 -7.68 6.07
CA VAL A 211 8.57 -7.08 6.11
C VAL A 211 9.17 -7.12 4.72
N ASP A 212 9.62 -5.99 4.24
CA ASP A 212 10.35 -5.85 2.99
C ASP A 212 11.45 -4.79 3.13
N TYR A 213 12.37 -4.72 2.19
CA TYR A 213 13.45 -3.74 2.15
C TYR A 213 13.76 -3.29 0.74
N TYR A 214 14.54 -2.23 0.65
CA TYR A 214 15.08 -1.72 -0.60
C TYR A 214 16.58 -1.95 -0.68
N GLY A 215 17.02 -2.33 -1.84
CA GLY A 215 18.43 -2.46 -2.15
C GLY A 215 18.70 -2.16 -3.61
N LYS A 216 19.97 -2.15 -3.99
CA LYS A 216 20.38 -2.08 -5.39
C LYS A 216 20.45 -3.48 -5.99
N ASN A 217 19.92 -3.64 -7.20
CA ASN A 217 20.13 -4.83 -8.02
C ASN A 217 21.55 -4.84 -8.63
N SER A 218 21.86 -5.84 -9.45
CA SER A 218 23.15 -5.96 -10.18
C SER A 218 23.45 -4.75 -11.05
N ASP A 219 22.42 -4.07 -11.55
CA ASP A 219 22.53 -2.94 -12.46
C ASP A 219 22.63 -1.60 -11.72
N GLY A 220 22.64 -1.65 -10.38
CA GLY A 220 22.72 -0.49 -9.51
C GLY A 220 21.39 0.27 -9.31
N GLU A 221 20.30 -0.28 -9.80
CA GLU A 221 18.96 0.29 -9.65
C GLU A 221 18.38 -0.02 -8.27
N LEU A 222 17.67 0.93 -7.68
CA LEU A 222 16.99 0.75 -6.40
C LEU A 222 15.69 -0.05 -6.62
N VAL A 223 15.67 -1.28 -6.14
CA VAL A 223 14.55 -2.21 -6.30
C VAL A 223 14.08 -2.75 -4.95
N PRO A 224 12.80 -3.13 -4.82
CA PRO A 224 12.28 -3.74 -3.61
C PRO A 224 12.68 -5.21 -3.50
N SER A 225 12.73 -5.71 -2.27
CA SER A 225 12.80 -7.15 -2.02
C SER A 225 11.43 -7.80 -2.16
N LEU A 226 11.42 -9.12 -2.35
CA LEU A 226 10.26 -9.93 -2.02
C LEU A 226 9.93 -9.75 -0.53
N PRO A 227 8.66 -9.68 -0.15
CA PRO A 227 8.28 -9.57 1.24
C PRO A 227 8.35 -10.92 1.95
N ILE A 228 8.65 -10.89 3.25
CA ILE A 228 8.26 -11.97 4.16
C ILE A 228 6.93 -11.58 4.82
N VAL A 229 6.02 -12.54 4.92
CA VAL A 229 4.72 -12.34 5.56
C VAL A 229 4.62 -13.26 6.76
N LEU A 230 4.41 -12.69 7.95
CA LEU A 230 4.26 -13.40 9.20
C LEU A 230 2.80 -13.37 9.64
N LYS A 231 2.28 -14.50 10.05
CA LYS A 231 0.96 -14.59 10.70
C LYS A 231 1.08 -14.30 12.20
N VAL A 232 0.40 -13.28 12.68
CA VAL A 232 0.37 -12.97 14.11
C VAL A 232 -0.56 -13.95 14.81
N ILE A 233 0.01 -14.80 15.69
CA ILE A 233 -0.80 -15.77 16.44
C ILE A 233 -1.51 -15.07 17.58
N LYS A 234 -2.73 -15.56 17.88
CA LYS A 234 -3.46 -15.16 19.09
C LYS A 234 -2.79 -15.81 20.29
N THR A 235 -2.50 -15.04 21.29
CA THR A 235 -2.21 -15.53 22.64
C THR A 235 -3.49 -16.00 23.31
#